data_7b5e397c17311a3023b83b3466288a9b
#
_entry.id   7b5e397c17311a3023b83b3466288a9b
#
_cell.length_a   1.000
_cell.length_b   1.000
_cell.length_c   1.000
_cell.angle_alpha   90.00
_cell.angle_beta   90.00
_cell.angle_gamma   90.00
#
_symmetry.space_group_name_H-M   'P 1'
#
loop_
_entity.id
_entity.type
_entity.pdbx_description
1 polymer ?
#
loop_
_entity_poly.entity_id
_entity_poly.type
_entity_poly.pdbx_seq_one_letter_code
_entity_poly.pdbx_strand_id
1 'polypeptide(L)'
;MGRLNPVVLAFIAGAVVSWGVYVPIVHRAAEQLHSSLRAFLFVGVAYFLTAVLIPVALIFIFNYDPTTKGHVPNFNIVPMSWGIAAGIAGAAGALCVIFAATKAGPGGALYVAPLVFAGAPIINTIVTMTIFHPAKKMPEFPFFLGLILAAVGAALVMLYKPKSEAPAKPVAATTATVSDDVTAADSES
;
A
#
# COMPACT_ATOMS: atom_id res chain seq x y z
N MET A 1 8.46 -25.22 -19.82
CA MET A 1 7.83 -24.04 -19.18
C MET A 1 6.33 -24.25 -19.18
N GLY A 2 5.72 -24.55 -18.03
CA GLY A 2 4.27 -24.63 -17.87
C GLY A 2 3.67 -23.24 -18.06
N ARG A 3 2.67 -23.13 -18.95
CA ARG A 3 1.91 -21.88 -19.10
C ARG A 3 1.18 -21.58 -17.80
N LEU A 4 1.36 -20.37 -17.24
CA LEU A 4 0.60 -19.92 -16.09
C LEU A 4 -0.89 -19.87 -16.47
N ASN A 5 -1.74 -20.34 -15.54
CA ASN A 5 -3.18 -20.29 -15.72
C ASN A 5 -3.64 -18.84 -15.88
N PRO A 6 -4.42 -18.48 -16.93
CA PRO A 6 -4.90 -17.11 -17.12
C PRO A 6 -5.64 -16.53 -15.93
N VAL A 7 -6.36 -17.35 -15.18
CA VAL A 7 -7.05 -16.93 -13.94
C VAL A 7 -6.05 -16.50 -12.88
N VAL A 8 -4.95 -17.24 -12.72
CA VAL A 8 -3.86 -16.88 -11.78
C VAL A 8 -3.24 -15.55 -12.20
N LEU A 9 -2.98 -15.36 -13.50
CA LEU A 9 -2.43 -14.11 -14.02
C LEU A 9 -3.38 -12.93 -13.78
N ALA A 10 -4.69 -13.12 -13.93
CA ALA A 10 -5.68 -12.07 -13.64
C ALA A 10 -5.66 -11.65 -12.17
N PHE A 11 -5.59 -12.60 -11.23
CA PHE A 11 -5.47 -12.29 -9.81
C PHE A 11 -4.16 -11.61 -9.46
N ILE A 12 -3.04 -12.04 -10.06
CA ILE A 12 -1.75 -11.37 -9.89
C ILE A 12 -1.84 -9.93 -10.39
N ALA A 13 -2.38 -9.71 -11.57
CA ALA A 13 -2.55 -8.36 -12.13
C ALA A 13 -3.44 -7.48 -11.22
N GLY A 14 -4.55 -8.03 -10.71
CA GLY A 14 -5.41 -7.34 -9.75
C GLY A 14 -4.66 -6.95 -8.47
N ALA A 15 -3.85 -7.85 -7.92
CA ALA A 15 -3.02 -7.55 -6.74
C ALA A 15 -1.98 -6.46 -7.05
N VAL A 16 -1.30 -6.53 -8.19
CA VAL A 16 -0.31 -5.52 -8.62
C VAL A 16 -0.96 -4.14 -8.74
N VAL A 17 -2.12 -4.05 -9.40
CA VAL A 17 -2.83 -2.78 -9.55
C VAL A 17 -3.29 -2.25 -8.19
N SER A 18 -3.94 -3.09 -7.37
CA SER A 18 -4.46 -2.68 -6.06
C SER A 18 -3.36 -2.18 -5.13
N TRP A 19 -2.27 -2.92 -5.00
CA TRP A 19 -1.13 -2.52 -4.18
C TRP A 19 -0.33 -1.37 -4.79
N GLY A 20 -0.26 -1.29 -6.12
CA GLY A 20 0.42 -0.19 -6.82
C GLY A 20 -0.23 1.17 -6.60
N VAL A 21 -1.58 1.23 -6.58
CA VAL A 21 -2.31 2.48 -6.29
C VAL A 21 -2.47 2.74 -4.79
N TYR A 22 -2.32 1.73 -3.93
CA TYR A 22 -2.50 1.87 -2.48
C TYR A 22 -1.56 2.91 -1.87
N VAL A 23 -0.25 2.83 -2.18
CA VAL A 23 0.75 3.68 -1.54
C VAL A 23 0.55 5.17 -1.85
N PRO A 24 0.36 5.60 -3.11
CA PRO A 24 0.10 7.02 -3.39
C PRO A 24 -1.24 7.51 -2.80
N ILE A 25 -2.29 6.68 -2.79
CA ILE A 25 -3.59 7.07 -2.22
C ILE A 25 -3.47 7.26 -0.71
N VAL A 26 -2.88 6.32 0.02
CA VAL A 26 -2.76 6.43 1.48
C VAL A 26 -1.78 7.53 1.88
N HIS A 27 -0.73 7.79 1.10
CA HIS A 27 0.15 8.93 1.30
C HIS A 27 -0.63 10.25 1.19
N ARG A 28 -1.44 10.39 0.14
CA ARG A 28 -2.31 11.56 -0.04
C ARG A 28 -3.30 11.73 1.11
N ALA A 29 -3.90 10.64 1.59
CA ALA A 29 -4.78 10.66 2.76
C ALA A 29 -4.02 11.12 4.02
N ALA A 30 -2.81 10.64 4.25
CA ALA A 30 -1.99 11.02 5.39
C ALA A 30 -1.61 12.52 5.36
N GLU A 31 -1.31 13.07 4.18
CA GLU A 31 -1.06 14.49 3.98
C GLU A 31 -2.30 15.33 4.31
N GLN A 32 -3.47 14.99 3.74
CA GLN A 32 -4.71 15.74 3.96
C GLN A 32 -5.23 15.65 5.40
N LEU A 33 -5.06 14.50 6.05
CA LEU A 33 -5.43 14.29 7.45
C LEU A 33 -4.38 14.83 8.42
N HIS A 34 -3.21 15.29 7.92
CA HIS A 34 -2.05 15.70 8.72
C HIS A 34 -1.64 14.64 9.76
N SER A 35 -1.87 13.35 9.45
CA SER A 35 -1.61 12.24 10.38
C SER A 35 -1.58 10.89 9.67
N SER A 36 -0.44 10.21 9.77
CA SER A 36 -0.29 8.82 9.31
C SER A 36 -1.21 7.86 10.06
N LEU A 37 -1.43 8.09 11.37
CA LEU A 37 -2.30 7.23 12.18
C LEU A 37 -3.78 7.38 11.80
N ARG A 38 -4.22 8.58 11.47
CA ARG A 38 -5.60 8.80 10.99
C ARG A 38 -5.81 8.13 9.63
N ALA A 39 -4.85 8.25 8.72
CA ALA A 39 -4.91 7.53 7.45
C ALA A 39 -4.99 6.02 7.67
N PHE A 40 -4.16 5.46 8.55
CA PHE A 40 -4.18 4.05 8.89
C PHE A 40 -5.49 3.61 9.54
N LEU A 41 -6.11 4.44 10.37
CA LEU A 41 -7.45 4.17 10.93
C LEU A 41 -8.48 3.92 9.84
N PHE A 42 -8.52 4.77 8.80
CA PHE A 42 -9.46 4.58 7.68
C PHE A 42 -9.12 3.38 6.81
N VAL A 43 -7.84 3.01 6.68
CA VAL A 43 -7.45 1.73 6.08
C VAL A 43 -8.02 0.57 6.90
N GLY A 44 -7.97 0.63 8.22
CA GLY A 44 -8.58 -0.38 9.10
C GLY A 44 -10.09 -0.49 8.92
N VAL A 45 -10.80 0.63 8.81
CA VAL A 45 -12.24 0.64 8.52
C VAL A 45 -12.53 -0.02 7.17
N ALA A 46 -11.77 0.31 6.13
CA ALA A 46 -11.91 -0.31 4.81
C ALA A 46 -11.67 -1.81 4.86
N TYR A 47 -10.65 -2.28 5.58
CA TYR A 47 -10.39 -3.70 5.77
C TYR A 47 -11.49 -4.40 6.56
N PHE A 48 -12.05 -3.77 7.57
CA PHE A 48 -13.20 -4.32 8.30
C PHE A 48 -14.39 -4.54 7.34
N LEU A 49 -14.72 -3.56 6.52
CA LEU A 49 -15.81 -3.68 5.56
C LEU A 49 -15.54 -4.75 4.51
N THR A 50 -14.35 -4.81 3.96
CA THR A 50 -14.03 -5.68 2.82
C THR A 50 -13.53 -7.07 3.24
N ALA A 51 -12.74 -7.17 4.30
CA ALA A 51 -12.10 -8.42 4.71
C ALA A 51 -12.86 -9.15 5.85
N VAL A 52 -13.86 -8.51 6.46
CA VAL A 52 -14.70 -9.12 7.48
C VAL A 52 -16.14 -9.22 7.00
N LEU A 53 -16.80 -8.10 6.71
CA LEU A 53 -18.24 -8.13 6.41
C LEU A 53 -18.56 -8.87 5.11
N ILE A 54 -17.75 -8.67 4.05
CA ILE A 54 -18.01 -9.36 2.77
C ILE A 54 -17.84 -10.88 2.92
N PRO A 55 -16.72 -11.43 3.44
CA PRO A 55 -16.59 -12.87 3.65
C PRO A 55 -17.65 -13.44 4.59
N VAL A 56 -18.00 -12.76 5.68
CA VAL A 56 -19.08 -13.19 6.58
C VAL A 56 -20.40 -13.29 5.82
N ALA A 57 -20.75 -12.29 5.04
CA ALA A 57 -21.98 -12.32 4.24
C ALA A 57 -21.95 -13.46 3.21
N LEU A 58 -20.85 -13.64 2.49
CA LEU A 58 -20.71 -14.69 1.48
C LEU A 58 -20.80 -16.08 2.10
N ILE A 59 -20.08 -16.35 3.19
CA ILE A 59 -20.01 -17.67 3.82
C ILE A 59 -21.31 -18.01 4.53
N PHE A 60 -21.85 -17.11 5.37
CA PHE A 60 -22.94 -17.43 6.29
C PHE A 60 -24.33 -17.05 5.77
N ILE A 61 -24.44 -16.00 4.92
CA ILE A 61 -25.75 -15.58 4.38
C ILE A 61 -25.99 -16.24 3.03
N PHE A 62 -25.00 -16.18 2.13
CA PHE A 62 -25.13 -16.70 0.77
C PHE A 62 -24.67 -18.16 0.62
N ASN A 63 -24.09 -18.76 1.66
CA ASN A 63 -23.48 -20.11 1.63
C ASN A 63 -22.52 -20.28 0.44
N TYR A 64 -21.83 -19.22 0.07
CA TYR A 64 -20.93 -19.17 -1.07
C TYR A 64 -19.48 -19.11 -0.59
N ASP A 65 -18.78 -20.24 -0.70
CA ASP A 65 -17.33 -20.29 -0.53
C ASP A 65 -16.73 -21.03 -1.74
N PRO A 66 -16.16 -20.27 -2.71
CA PRO A 66 -15.65 -20.87 -3.95
C PRO A 66 -14.41 -21.75 -3.74
N THR A 67 -13.81 -21.70 -2.57
CA THR A 67 -12.58 -22.42 -2.25
C THR A 67 -12.81 -23.75 -1.52
N THR A 68 -13.97 -23.95 -0.92
CA THR A 68 -14.27 -25.11 -0.06
C THR A 68 -14.44 -26.42 -0.84
N LYS A 69 -14.81 -26.42 -2.10
CA LYS A 69 -14.95 -27.61 -2.97
C LYS A 69 -15.28 -28.93 -2.24
N GLY A 70 -16.35 -28.94 -1.45
CA GLY A 70 -16.79 -30.12 -0.72
C GLY A 70 -16.10 -30.37 0.63
N HIS A 71 -15.24 -29.47 1.10
CA HIS A 71 -14.69 -29.53 2.44
C HIS A 71 -15.59 -28.76 3.42
N VAL A 72 -15.78 -29.30 4.60
CA VAL A 72 -16.50 -28.62 5.69
C VAL A 72 -15.67 -27.40 6.12
N PRO A 73 -16.28 -26.20 6.30
CA PRO A 73 -15.58 -25.03 6.81
C PRO A 73 -14.87 -25.34 8.13
N ASN A 74 -13.56 -25.05 8.16
CA ASN A 74 -12.74 -25.35 9.32
C ASN A 74 -12.46 -24.07 10.13
N PHE A 75 -13.14 -23.91 11.26
CA PHE A 75 -12.97 -22.82 12.21
C PHE A 75 -12.17 -23.22 13.47
N ASN A 76 -11.25 -24.18 13.34
CA ASN A 76 -10.37 -24.54 14.43
C ASN A 76 -9.40 -23.42 14.78
N ILE A 77 -9.03 -23.33 16.07
CA ILE A 77 -8.20 -22.23 16.59
C ILE A 77 -6.82 -22.12 15.89
N VAL A 78 -6.23 -23.25 15.50
CA VAL A 78 -4.90 -23.24 14.86
C VAL A 78 -4.92 -22.59 13.48
N PRO A 79 -5.75 -22.99 12.50
CA PRO A 79 -5.83 -22.27 11.23
C PRO A 79 -6.32 -20.82 11.38
N MET A 80 -7.22 -20.54 12.34
CA MET A 80 -7.65 -19.18 12.65
C MET A 80 -6.51 -18.29 13.14
N SER A 81 -5.63 -18.81 14.01
CA SER A 81 -4.48 -18.06 14.52
C SER A 81 -3.48 -17.70 13.43
N TRP A 82 -3.28 -18.55 12.42
CA TRP A 82 -2.47 -18.23 11.24
C TRP A 82 -3.08 -17.08 10.42
N GLY A 83 -4.41 -17.09 10.23
CA GLY A 83 -5.11 -16.00 9.56
C GLY A 83 -4.97 -14.67 10.30
N ILE A 84 -5.13 -14.70 11.63
CA ILE A 84 -4.96 -13.51 12.49
C ILE A 84 -3.51 -13.01 12.44
N ALA A 85 -2.52 -13.91 12.54
CA ALA A 85 -1.11 -13.56 12.46
C ALA A 85 -0.76 -12.91 11.11
N ALA A 86 -1.28 -13.45 10.00
CA ALA A 86 -1.12 -12.86 8.68
C ALA A 86 -1.76 -11.46 8.59
N GLY A 87 -2.95 -11.27 9.17
CA GLY A 87 -3.62 -9.97 9.25
C GLY A 87 -2.81 -8.95 10.04
N ILE A 88 -2.25 -9.34 11.20
CA ILE A 88 -1.37 -8.48 12.02
C ILE A 88 -0.11 -8.09 11.23
N ALA A 89 0.54 -9.05 10.57
CA ALA A 89 1.72 -8.78 9.75
C ALA A 89 1.42 -7.82 8.60
N GLY A 90 0.28 -8.01 7.92
CA GLY A 90 -0.20 -7.11 6.85
C GLY A 90 -0.48 -5.70 7.35
N ALA A 91 -1.16 -5.57 8.50
CA ALA A 91 -1.45 -4.28 9.12
C ALA A 91 -0.18 -3.55 9.57
N ALA A 92 0.76 -4.27 10.19
CA ALA A 92 2.06 -3.73 10.57
C ALA A 92 2.86 -3.25 9.34
N GLY A 93 2.87 -4.03 8.26
CA GLY A 93 3.48 -3.66 7.00
C GLY A 93 2.86 -2.40 6.39
N ALA A 94 1.53 -2.32 6.35
CA ALA A 94 0.81 -1.16 5.87
C ALA A 94 1.14 0.10 6.70
N LEU A 95 1.18 -0.02 8.03
CA LEU A 95 1.57 1.08 8.91
C LEU A 95 2.99 1.56 8.63
N CYS A 96 3.96 0.63 8.51
CA CYS A 96 5.34 0.94 8.17
C CYS A 96 5.43 1.69 6.82
N VAL A 97 4.71 1.24 5.80
CA VAL A 97 4.67 1.91 4.48
C VAL A 97 4.14 3.34 4.58
N ILE A 98 3.06 3.56 5.35
CA ILE A 98 2.48 4.89 5.54
C ILE A 98 3.49 5.82 6.22
N PHE A 99 4.12 5.36 7.32
CA PHE A 99 5.14 6.16 8.00
C PHE A 99 6.36 6.41 7.12
N ALA A 100 6.84 5.40 6.39
CA ALA A 100 7.96 5.56 5.48
C ALA A 100 7.66 6.60 4.41
N ALA A 101 6.52 6.52 3.73
CA ALA A 101 6.12 7.46 2.69
C ALA A 101 5.96 8.89 3.25
N THR A 102 5.36 9.04 4.44
CA THR A 102 5.18 10.35 5.09
C THR A 102 6.51 10.97 5.53
N LYS A 103 7.40 10.17 6.14
CA LYS A 103 8.73 10.64 6.58
C LYS A 103 9.66 10.93 5.42
N ALA A 104 9.46 10.28 4.29
CA ALA A 104 10.21 10.54 3.07
C ALA A 104 9.86 11.90 2.42
N GLY A 105 8.77 12.53 2.84
CA GLY A 105 8.34 13.84 2.37
C GLY A 105 7.68 13.81 0.98
N PRO A 106 7.57 14.95 0.31
CA PRO A 106 7.00 15.06 -1.03
C PRO A 106 7.69 14.10 -2.00
N GLY A 107 6.90 13.29 -2.71
CA GLY A 107 7.42 12.24 -3.60
C GLY A 107 7.85 10.94 -2.91
N GLY A 108 7.73 10.82 -1.59
CA GLY A 108 8.09 9.60 -0.84
C GLY A 108 7.40 8.35 -1.36
N ALA A 109 6.13 8.43 -1.72
CA ALA A 109 5.38 7.33 -2.30
C ALA A 109 6.01 6.78 -3.59
N LEU A 110 6.73 7.62 -4.36
CA LEU A 110 7.32 7.25 -5.63
C LEU A 110 8.40 6.15 -5.49
N TYR A 111 9.18 6.17 -4.42
CA TYR A 111 10.28 5.21 -4.23
C TYR A 111 10.06 4.22 -3.07
N VAL A 112 9.22 4.55 -2.09
CA VAL A 112 8.91 3.63 -0.98
C VAL A 112 8.20 2.38 -1.50
N ALA A 113 7.22 2.53 -2.38
CA ALA A 113 6.52 1.38 -2.96
C ALA A 113 7.45 0.43 -3.74
N PRO A 114 8.26 0.88 -4.72
CA PRO A 114 9.20 0.00 -5.40
C PRO A 114 10.17 -0.72 -4.46
N LEU A 115 10.68 -0.06 -3.41
CA LEU A 115 11.58 -0.67 -2.43
C LEU A 115 10.91 -1.79 -1.64
N VAL A 116 9.69 -1.56 -1.17
CA VAL A 116 8.92 -2.56 -0.42
C VAL A 116 8.59 -3.76 -1.31
N PHE A 117 8.10 -3.50 -2.52
CA PHE A 117 7.68 -4.57 -3.44
C PHE A 117 8.85 -5.32 -4.10
N ALA A 118 10.05 -4.76 -4.11
CA ALA A 118 11.25 -5.49 -4.50
C ALA A 118 11.82 -6.32 -3.32
N GLY A 119 11.73 -5.82 -2.09
CA GLY A 119 12.23 -6.54 -0.89
C GLY A 119 11.29 -7.65 -0.41
N ALA A 120 9.99 -7.42 -0.44
CA ALA A 120 9.00 -8.37 0.07
C ALA A 120 9.07 -9.77 -0.59
N PRO A 121 9.24 -9.93 -1.91
CA PRO A 121 9.40 -11.23 -2.55
C PRO A 121 10.61 -12.01 -2.06
N ILE A 122 11.69 -11.33 -1.72
CA ILE A 122 12.92 -11.98 -1.21
C ILE A 122 12.63 -12.60 0.15
N ILE A 123 12.06 -11.83 1.07
CA ILE A 123 11.67 -12.32 2.39
C ILE A 123 10.62 -13.44 2.28
N ASN A 124 9.61 -13.25 1.44
CA ASN A 124 8.60 -14.28 1.19
C ASN A 124 9.21 -15.60 0.71
N THR A 125 10.16 -15.54 -0.22
CA THR A 125 10.84 -16.72 -0.73
C THR A 125 11.64 -17.43 0.38
N ILE A 126 12.42 -16.68 1.17
CA ILE A 126 13.20 -17.23 2.27
C ILE A 126 12.28 -17.92 3.27
N VAL A 127 11.25 -17.23 3.76
CA VAL A 127 10.31 -17.77 4.76
C VAL A 127 9.56 -18.99 4.23
N THR A 128 9.08 -18.94 2.98
CA THR A 128 8.36 -20.06 2.39
C THR A 128 9.24 -21.29 2.24
N MET A 129 10.48 -21.13 1.78
CA MET A 129 11.40 -22.24 1.55
C MET A 129 11.98 -22.84 2.84
N THR A 130 12.14 -22.01 3.89
CA THR A 130 12.79 -22.47 5.12
C THR A 130 11.79 -22.95 6.17
N ILE A 131 10.63 -22.30 6.28
CA ILE A 131 9.69 -22.51 7.39
C ILE A 131 8.45 -23.27 6.93
N PHE A 132 7.76 -22.78 5.89
CA PHE A 132 6.43 -23.31 5.55
C PHE A 132 6.45 -24.49 4.58
N HIS A 133 7.29 -24.42 3.58
CA HIS A 133 7.43 -25.47 2.56
C HIS A 133 8.90 -25.70 2.26
N PRO A 134 9.60 -26.43 3.14
CA PRO A 134 10.98 -26.83 2.84
C PRO A 134 10.99 -27.52 1.47
N ALA A 135 11.56 -26.85 0.48
CA ALA A 135 11.44 -27.26 -0.91
C ALA A 135 12.14 -28.61 -1.09
N LYS A 136 11.40 -29.64 -1.52
CA LYS A 136 11.98 -30.94 -1.93
C LYS A 136 12.91 -30.80 -3.13
N LYS A 137 12.71 -29.74 -3.94
CA LYS A 137 13.59 -29.34 -5.04
C LYS A 137 13.85 -27.84 -4.94
N MET A 138 15.10 -27.44 -4.97
CA MET A 138 15.48 -26.03 -5.05
C MET A 138 14.96 -25.43 -6.36
N PRO A 139 14.47 -24.17 -6.36
CA PRO A 139 14.16 -23.46 -7.59
C PRO A 139 15.38 -23.40 -8.51
N GLU A 140 15.11 -23.35 -9.81
CA GLU A 140 16.19 -23.25 -10.80
C GLU A 140 16.90 -21.89 -10.71
N PHE A 141 18.17 -21.85 -11.15
CA PHE A 141 19.01 -20.65 -11.11
C PHE A 141 18.34 -19.37 -11.65
N PRO A 142 17.56 -19.41 -12.77
CA PRO A 142 16.87 -18.21 -13.26
C PRO A 142 15.91 -17.56 -12.26
N PHE A 143 15.34 -18.33 -11.33
CA PHE A 143 14.49 -17.80 -10.26
C PHE A 143 15.30 -16.91 -9.29
N PHE A 144 16.46 -17.36 -8.85
CA PHE A 144 17.34 -16.57 -7.98
C PHE A 144 17.90 -15.36 -8.70
N LEU A 145 18.23 -15.50 -9.99
CA LEU A 145 18.64 -14.37 -10.82
C LEU A 145 17.55 -13.29 -10.86
N GLY A 146 16.28 -13.67 -10.99
CA GLY A 146 15.14 -12.73 -10.94
C GLY A 146 15.05 -11.96 -9.61
N LEU A 147 15.28 -12.64 -8.46
CA LEU A 147 15.32 -11.99 -7.14
C LEU A 147 16.49 -11.03 -7.00
N ILE A 148 17.66 -11.38 -7.52
CA ILE A 148 18.84 -10.50 -7.52
C ILE A 148 18.58 -9.26 -8.37
N LEU A 149 18.01 -9.43 -9.56
CA LEU A 149 17.65 -8.30 -10.44
C LEU A 149 16.63 -7.37 -9.79
N ALA A 150 15.65 -7.90 -9.05
CA ALA A 150 14.70 -7.12 -8.28
C ALA A 150 15.40 -6.30 -7.19
N ALA A 151 16.36 -6.89 -6.46
CA ALA A 151 17.16 -6.20 -5.44
C ALA A 151 18.03 -5.09 -6.06
N VAL A 152 18.68 -5.37 -7.19
CA VAL A 152 19.48 -4.37 -7.94
C VAL A 152 18.59 -3.24 -8.44
N GLY A 153 17.41 -3.55 -9.00
CA GLY A 153 16.42 -2.55 -9.41
C GLY A 153 16.00 -1.64 -8.26
N ALA A 154 15.73 -2.22 -7.08
CA ALA A 154 15.42 -1.45 -5.87
C ALA A 154 16.57 -0.54 -5.44
N ALA A 155 17.82 -1.03 -5.50
CA ALA A 155 19.01 -0.21 -5.19
C ALA A 155 19.15 0.96 -6.17
N LEU A 156 18.92 0.77 -7.46
CA LEU A 156 18.92 1.83 -8.46
C LEU A 156 17.83 2.89 -8.19
N VAL A 157 16.62 2.47 -7.85
CA VAL A 157 15.53 3.38 -7.45
C VAL A 157 15.96 4.23 -6.24
N MET A 158 16.63 3.63 -5.26
CA MET A 158 17.12 4.33 -4.07
C MET A 158 18.21 5.36 -4.42
N LEU A 159 19.17 4.99 -5.27
CA LEU A 159 20.31 5.82 -5.67
C LEU A 159 19.88 7.00 -6.55
N TYR A 160 18.93 6.77 -7.46
CA TYR A 160 18.48 7.74 -8.45
C TYR A 160 17.11 8.34 -8.15
N LYS A 161 16.64 8.21 -6.90
CA LYS A 161 15.38 8.85 -6.48
C LYS A 161 15.41 10.36 -6.76
N PRO A 162 14.29 10.97 -7.18
CA PRO A 162 14.18 12.40 -7.34
C PRO A 162 14.58 13.12 -6.06
N LYS A 163 15.36 14.17 -6.17
CA LYS A 163 15.63 15.06 -5.05
C LYS A 163 14.31 15.73 -4.67
N SER A 164 13.95 15.68 -3.38
CA SER A 164 12.77 16.37 -2.87
C SER A 164 13.00 17.89 -3.09
N GLU A 165 12.25 18.48 -4.01
CA GLU A 165 12.20 19.94 -4.09
C GLU A 165 11.54 20.46 -2.82
N ALA A 166 12.17 21.40 -2.15
CA ALA A 166 11.57 22.09 -1.02
C ALA A 166 10.23 22.67 -1.47
N PRO A 167 9.18 22.64 -0.62
CA PRO A 167 7.91 23.27 -0.97
C PRO A 167 8.16 24.69 -1.44
N ALA A 168 7.64 25.06 -2.61
CA ALA A 168 7.69 26.43 -3.10
C ALA A 168 7.22 27.35 -1.97
N LYS A 169 8.07 28.33 -1.58
CA LYS A 169 7.68 29.31 -0.58
C LYS A 169 6.30 29.88 -1.01
N PRO A 170 5.36 30.02 -0.07
CA PRO A 170 4.09 30.67 -0.40
C PRO A 170 4.41 31.99 -1.07
N VAL A 171 3.91 32.18 -2.29
CA VAL A 171 3.95 33.48 -2.94
C VAL A 171 3.23 34.42 -1.96
N ALA A 172 3.97 35.38 -1.40
CA ALA A 172 3.39 36.38 -0.53
C ALA A 172 2.24 37.02 -1.32
N ALA A 173 1.02 36.86 -0.79
CA ALA A 173 -0.13 37.54 -1.34
C ALA A 173 0.21 39.04 -1.34
N THR A 174 0.41 39.60 -2.53
CA THR A 174 0.53 41.04 -2.70
C THR A 174 -0.81 41.62 -2.25
N THR A 175 -0.84 42.13 -1.03
CA THR A 175 -1.97 42.88 -0.51
C THR A 175 -2.04 44.15 -1.37
N ALA A 176 -2.88 44.13 -2.39
CA ALA A 176 -3.24 45.36 -3.09
C ALA A 176 -3.93 46.25 -2.04
N THR A 177 -3.20 47.25 -1.57
CA THR A 177 -3.79 48.39 -0.85
C THR A 177 -4.71 49.07 -1.82
N VAL A 178 -6.01 48.81 -1.68
CA VAL A 178 -7.02 49.66 -2.22
C VAL A 178 -6.95 50.96 -1.38
N SER A 179 -6.34 51.98 -1.94
CA SER A 179 -6.42 53.31 -1.39
C SER A 179 -7.89 53.79 -1.51
N ASP A 180 -8.55 53.91 -0.38
CA ASP A 180 -9.80 54.66 -0.23
C ASP A 180 -9.49 56.15 -0.47
N ASP A 181 -9.64 56.58 -1.70
CA ASP A 181 -9.62 57.99 -2.07
C ASP A 181 -11.03 58.36 -2.59
N VAL A 182 -12.00 58.37 -1.69
CA VAL A 182 -13.29 59.01 -1.92
C VAL A 182 -13.80 59.59 -0.59
N THR A 183 -13.35 60.83 -0.29
CA THR A 183 -14.16 61.73 0.53
C THR A 183 -13.57 63.14 0.48
N ALA A 184 -13.96 63.92 -0.49
CA ALA A 184 -13.99 65.39 -0.38
C ALA A 184 -14.76 66.00 -1.56
N ALA A 185 -16.05 66.00 -1.53
CA ALA A 185 -16.90 66.98 -2.27
C ALA A 185 -18.34 66.77 -1.76
N ASP A 186 -18.74 67.61 -0.80
CA ASP A 186 -20.04 68.22 -0.71
C ASP A 186 -20.27 68.79 0.70
N SER A 187 -19.77 70.00 0.90
CA SER A 187 -20.27 70.91 1.94
C SER A 187 -20.08 72.31 1.43
N GLU A 188 -21.03 72.76 0.55
CA GLU A 188 -21.32 74.19 0.37
C GLU A 188 -22.60 74.31 -0.50
N SER A 189 -23.71 74.47 0.14
CA SER A 189 -24.82 75.40 -0.19
C SER A 189 -26.08 75.07 0.64
#